data_190d9b4401350dbc7a3ab66fa649d895
#
_entry.id   190d9b4401350dbc7a3ab66fa649d895
#
_cell.length_a   1.000
_cell.length_b   1.000
_cell.length_c   1.000
_cell.angle_alpha   90.00
_cell.angle_beta   90.00
_cell.angle_gamma   90.00
#
_symmetry.space_group_name_H-M   'P 1'
#
loop_
_entity.id
_entity.type
_entity.pdbx_description
1 polymer ?
#
loop_
_entity_poly.entity_id
_entity_poly.type
_entity_poly.pdbx_seq_one_letter_code
_entity_poly.pdbx_strand_id
1 'polypeptide(L)'
;VKITVYPADSTGCGSFRMIWPSEALIEQGHKVELRTPDRRDIKLKIAGSQNDKAAYVEDVLDMDADVVVFQRITHRWMTEAIPIMRAKGIAVVVDIDDDLTRINPRNPAYDGYHPKNEWRRNRQTGSYSRNSWLNLSASCREATLVTVSTPALLDVYARHGRGRVIYNHLPKHYYGVPHTDSDLVGWPANLGSHPDDPSVLGGAVARFGGGPGGFQVIGDATGCGAAFGLATDPMGHDPVGVDQWPGAVAELGIGLCPLADTKFNAAKSWLKPLELSALGVPWIGSPRAEYERMHRRGCGILADTPRRWYQAIKRLKESPELREDLAQRGRVVADGLRLEPNAWRWLDAWEYAYALQHGREKSRIVV
;
A
#
# COMPACT_ATOMS: atom_id res chain seq x y z
N VAL A 1 -11.81 -14.84 -19.54
CA VAL A 1 -12.19 -13.54 -18.99
C VAL A 1 -11.12 -12.54 -19.40
N LYS A 2 -11.53 -11.44 -20.06
CA LYS A 2 -10.65 -10.32 -20.40
C LYS A 2 -10.67 -9.32 -19.25
N ILE A 3 -9.50 -9.06 -18.65
CA ILE A 3 -9.35 -8.22 -17.47
C ILE A 3 -8.54 -6.99 -17.82
N THR A 4 -9.05 -5.80 -17.55
CA THR A 4 -8.33 -4.53 -17.75
C THR A 4 -8.05 -3.89 -16.39
N VAL A 5 -6.78 -3.54 -16.12
CA VAL A 5 -6.30 -3.08 -14.81
C VAL A 5 -5.75 -1.66 -14.89
N TYR A 6 -6.25 -0.79 -14.03
CA TYR A 6 -5.86 0.61 -13.91
C TYR A 6 -5.24 0.87 -12.53
N PRO A 7 -3.91 1.00 -12.41
CA PRO A 7 -3.27 1.38 -11.16
C PRO A 7 -3.63 2.83 -10.77
N ALA A 8 -3.45 3.17 -9.49
CA ALA A 8 -3.65 4.54 -9.02
C ALA A 8 -2.48 5.47 -9.39
N ASP A 9 -1.30 4.91 -9.43
CA ASP A 9 -0.04 5.58 -9.72
C ASP A 9 0.98 4.57 -10.28
N SER A 10 2.12 5.06 -10.72
CA SER A 10 3.28 4.27 -11.17
C SER A 10 4.37 4.14 -10.12
N THR A 11 4.06 4.40 -8.85
CA THR A 11 4.96 4.33 -7.71
C THR A 11 4.67 3.08 -6.85
N GLY A 12 5.13 3.05 -5.60
CA GLY A 12 5.02 1.89 -4.74
C GLY A 12 3.60 1.31 -4.65
N CYS A 13 2.57 2.15 -4.39
CA CYS A 13 1.21 1.64 -4.23
C CYS A 13 0.67 0.97 -5.50
N GLY A 14 0.86 1.61 -6.66
CA GLY A 14 0.46 1.05 -7.95
C GLY A 14 1.22 -0.23 -8.27
N SER A 15 2.53 -0.23 -8.01
CA SER A 15 3.41 -1.36 -8.29
C SER A 15 3.01 -2.60 -7.49
N PHE A 16 2.90 -2.51 -6.17
CA PHE A 16 2.57 -3.67 -5.32
C PHE A 16 1.16 -4.20 -5.51
N ARG A 17 0.21 -3.33 -5.82
CA ARG A 17 -1.19 -3.74 -5.88
C ARG A 17 -1.66 -4.14 -7.26
N MET A 18 -1.16 -3.48 -8.31
CA MET A 18 -1.70 -3.62 -9.67
C MET A 18 -0.65 -3.96 -10.71
N ILE A 19 0.47 -3.22 -10.77
CA ILE A 19 1.41 -3.34 -11.88
C ILE A 19 2.09 -4.71 -11.84
N TRP A 20 2.86 -5.01 -10.81
CA TRP A 20 3.59 -6.28 -10.70
C TRP A 20 2.68 -7.52 -10.69
N PRO A 21 1.52 -7.53 -9.97
CA PRO A 21 0.58 -8.64 -10.09
C PRO A 21 0.06 -8.85 -11.52
N SER A 22 -0.23 -7.77 -12.24
CA SER A 22 -0.67 -7.86 -13.64
C SER A 22 0.43 -8.38 -14.54
N GLU A 23 1.66 -7.90 -14.40
CA GLU A 23 2.82 -8.37 -15.16
C GLU A 23 3.06 -9.87 -14.93
N ALA A 24 3.03 -10.32 -13.67
CA ALA A 24 3.17 -11.73 -13.34
C ALA A 24 2.07 -12.60 -13.98
N LEU A 25 0.83 -12.12 -14.00
CA LEU A 25 -0.29 -12.82 -14.64
C LEU A 25 -0.16 -12.83 -16.18
N ILE A 26 0.32 -11.73 -16.78
CA ILE A 26 0.60 -11.65 -18.22
C ILE A 26 1.72 -12.64 -18.60
N GLU A 27 2.82 -12.67 -17.83
CA GLU A 27 3.92 -13.65 -18.02
C GLU A 27 3.42 -15.11 -17.92
N GLN A 28 2.39 -15.37 -17.09
CA GLN A 28 1.73 -16.67 -16.95
C GLN A 28 0.70 -16.99 -18.06
N GLY A 29 0.52 -16.09 -19.01
CA GLY A 29 -0.37 -16.29 -20.17
C GLY A 29 -1.84 -15.93 -19.95
N HIS A 30 -2.18 -15.22 -18.84
CA HIS A 30 -3.54 -14.76 -18.59
C HIS A 30 -3.90 -13.53 -19.44
N LYS A 31 -5.20 -13.37 -19.79
CA LYS A 31 -5.70 -12.24 -20.58
C LYS A 31 -5.91 -11.01 -19.70
N VAL A 32 -4.81 -10.44 -19.24
CA VAL A 32 -4.75 -9.22 -18.43
C VAL A 32 -4.15 -8.10 -19.27
N GLU A 33 -4.80 -6.95 -19.28
CA GLU A 33 -4.34 -5.75 -19.96
C GLU A 33 -4.06 -4.67 -18.91
N LEU A 34 -2.78 -4.33 -18.75
CA LEU A 34 -2.36 -3.26 -17.84
C LEU A 34 -2.40 -1.91 -18.56
N ARG A 35 -3.10 -0.95 -17.96
CA ARG A 35 -3.27 0.41 -18.47
C ARG A 35 -2.48 1.42 -17.64
N THR A 36 -2.43 2.65 -18.14
CA THR A 36 -1.77 3.76 -17.45
C THR A 36 -2.65 4.33 -16.31
N PRO A 37 -2.04 4.93 -15.28
CA PRO A 37 -2.79 5.50 -14.15
C PRO A 37 -3.70 6.67 -14.52
N ASP A 38 -3.41 7.38 -15.61
CA ASP A 38 -4.15 8.58 -16.02
C ASP A 38 -5.56 8.28 -16.60
N ARG A 39 -5.84 7.01 -16.95
CA ARG A 39 -7.17 6.54 -17.42
C ARG A 39 -7.73 7.31 -18.62
N ARG A 40 -6.88 7.91 -19.46
CA ARG A 40 -7.29 8.75 -20.58
C ARG A 40 -7.99 7.97 -21.70
N ASP A 41 -7.82 6.67 -21.74
CA ASP A 41 -8.47 5.76 -22.69
C ASP A 41 -9.93 5.47 -22.34
N ILE A 42 -10.39 5.80 -21.12
CA ILE A 42 -11.79 5.64 -20.72
C ILE A 42 -12.60 6.80 -21.27
N LYS A 43 -13.45 6.52 -22.23
CA LYS A 43 -14.30 7.51 -22.88
C LYS A 43 -15.64 7.59 -22.16
N LEU A 44 -15.92 8.74 -21.54
CA LEU A 44 -17.17 9.01 -20.83
C LEU A 44 -18.01 10.01 -21.66
N LYS A 45 -19.29 9.69 -21.87
CA LYS A 45 -20.29 10.64 -22.35
C LYS A 45 -20.87 11.37 -21.13
N ILE A 46 -20.68 12.68 -21.07
CA ILE A 46 -21.13 13.51 -19.97
C ILE A 46 -22.28 14.39 -20.43
N ALA A 47 -23.41 14.32 -19.73
CA ALA A 47 -24.54 15.21 -19.92
C ALA A 47 -24.35 16.49 -19.10
N GLY A 48 -24.53 17.64 -19.72
CA GLY A 48 -24.33 18.94 -19.11
C GLY A 48 -22.89 19.48 -19.22
N SER A 49 -22.64 20.64 -18.61
CA SER A 49 -21.30 21.21 -18.55
C SER A 49 -20.47 20.56 -17.45
N GLN A 50 -19.24 20.15 -17.76
CA GLN A 50 -18.32 19.57 -16.78
C GLN A 50 -18.03 20.51 -15.58
N ASN A 51 -18.30 21.80 -15.73
CA ASN A 51 -18.14 22.80 -14.67
C ASN A 51 -19.41 22.92 -13.80
N ASP A 52 -20.48 22.20 -14.13
CA ASP A 52 -21.74 22.20 -13.38
C ASP A 52 -21.78 21.01 -12.40
N LYS A 53 -22.27 21.25 -11.20
CA LYS A 53 -22.57 20.20 -10.23
C LYS A 53 -23.67 19.25 -10.69
N ALA A 54 -24.60 19.75 -11.54
CA ALA A 54 -25.69 18.98 -12.11
C ALA A 54 -25.28 18.08 -13.28
N ALA A 55 -24.09 18.27 -13.86
CA ALA A 55 -23.59 17.38 -14.89
C ALA A 55 -23.41 15.94 -14.34
N TYR A 56 -23.60 14.93 -15.17
CA TYR A 56 -23.48 13.51 -14.79
C TYR A 56 -22.95 12.68 -15.97
N VAL A 57 -22.44 11.48 -15.65
CA VAL A 57 -22.02 10.51 -16.67
C VAL A 57 -23.26 9.83 -17.25
N GLU A 58 -23.52 10.07 -18.52
CA GLU A 58 -24.64 9.46 -19.25
C GLU A 58 -24.28 8.06 -19.77
N ASP A 59 -23.05 7.87 -20.24
CA ASP A 59 -22.59 6.60 -20.78
C ASP A 59 -21.07 6.40 -20.69
N VAL A 60 -20.64 5.14 -20.76
CA VAL A 60 -19.24 4.69 -20.89
C VAL A 60 -19.09 4.05 -22.27
N LEU A 61 -18.22 4.61 -23.12
CA LEU A 61 -18.06 4.22 -24.50
C LEU A 61 -16.86 3.29 -24.68
N ASP A 62 -16.96 2.39 -25.69
CA ASP A 62 -15.85 1.59 -26.23
C ASP A 62 -15.04 0.77 -25.20
N MET A 63 -15.67 0.33 -24.11
CA MET A 63 -14.99 -0.49 -23.11
C MET A 63 -15.15 -1.98 -23.43
N ASP A 64 -14.07 -2.58 -23.92
CA ASP A 64 -13.98 -4.01 -24.25
C ASP A 64 -13.25 -4.77 -23.15
N ALA A 65 -13.96 -5.09 -22.07
CA ALA A 65 -13.46 -5.87 -20.94
C ALA A 65 -14.62 -6.62 -20.26
N ASP A 66 -14.35 -7.82 -19.74
CA ASP A 66 -15.28 -8.56 -18.88
C ASP A 66 -15.17 -8.08 -17.41
N VAL A 67 -13.96 -7.72 -17.01
CA VAL A 67 -13.64 -7.18 -15.68
C VAL A 67 -12.76 -5.95 -15.81
N VAL A 68 -13.10 -4.89 -15.11
CA VAL A 68 -12.24 -3.72 -14.96
C VAL A 68 -11.85 -3.56 -13.50
N VAL A 69 -10.56 -3.43 -13.27
CA VAL A 69 -9.98 -3.25 -11.94
C VAL A 69 -9.43 -1.85 -11.81
N PHE A 70 -9.91 -1.11 -10.84
CA PHE A 70 -9.43 0.23 -10.53
C PHE A 70 -8.82 0.28 -9.14
N GLN A 71 -7.60 0.72 -9.04
CA GLN A 71 -7.04 1.08 -7.75
C GLN A 71 -7.45 2.51 -7.38
N ARG A 72 -8.06 2.70 -6.20
CA ARG A 72 -8.42 4.00 -5.61
C ARG A 72 -9.21 4.92 -6.56
N ILE A 73 -10.51 4.72 -6.71
CA ILE A 73 -11.34 5.67 -7.45
C ILE A 73 -11.70 6.85 -6.54
N THR A 74 -11.14 8.01 -6.84
CA THR A 74 -11.34 9.25 -6.08
C THR A 74 -11.98 10.37 -6.90
N HIS A 75 -12.26 10.12 -8.18
CA HIS A 75 -12.82 11.09 -9.11
C HIS A 75 -14.30 10.84 -9.37
N ARG A 76 -15.10 11.92 -9.38
CA ARG A 76 -16.55 11.87 -9.53
C ARG A 76 -17.01 11.08 -10.76
N TRP A 77 -16.47 11.39 -11.93
CA TRP A 77 -16.92 10.77 -13.19
C TRP A 77 -16.64 9.27 -13.21
N MET A 78 -15.53 8.85 -12.68
CA MET A 78 -15.20 7.43 -12.55
C MET A 78 -16.13 6.71 -11.57
N THR A 79 -16.51 7.37 -10.47
CA THR A 79 -17.47 6.82 -9.51
C THR A 79 -18.86 6.65 -10.14
N GLU A 80 -19.33 7.65 -10.89
CA GLU A 80 -20.61 7.62 -11.60
C GLU A 80 -20.63 6.61 -12.75
N ALA A 81 -19.48 6.33 -13.35
CA ALA A 81 -19.33 5.33 -14.43
C ALA A 81 -19.52 3.88 -13.97
N ILE A 82 -19.27 3.57 -12.67
CA ILE A 82 -19.33 2.20 -12.15
C ILE A 82 -20.69 1.53 -12.40
N PRO A 83 -21.84 2.10 -11.98
CA PRO A 83 -23.13 1.47 -12.23
C PRO A 83 -23.44 1.31 -13.71
N ILE A 84 -22.95 2.20 -14.59
CA ILE A 84 -23.14 2.11 -16.04
C ILE A 84 -22.34 0.93 -16.60
N MET A 85 -21.07 0.78 -16.22
CA MET A 85 -20.24 -0.39 -16.60
C MET A 85 -20.91 -1.69 -16.18
N ARG A 86 -21.40 -1.74 -14.93
CA ARG A 86 -22.10 -2.94 -14.41
C ARG A 86 -23.39 -3.23 -15.15
N ALA A 87 -24.17 -2.23 -15.52
CA ALA A 87 -25.37 -2.38 -16.34
C ALA A 87 -25.06 -2.95 -17.74
N LYS A 88 -23.84 -2.69 -18.26
CA LYS A 88 -23.32 -3.27 -19.51
C LYS A 88 -22.74 -4.69 -19.33
N GLY A 89 -22.84 -5.28 -18.14
CA GLY A 89 -22.31 -6.62 -17.85
C GLY A 89 -20.84 -6.66 -17.45
N ILE A 90 -20.15 -5.51 -17.34
CA ILE A 90 -18.75 -5.44 -16.97
C ILE A 90 -18.64 -5.51 -15.43
N ALA A 91 -17.90 -6.47 -14.91
CA ALA A 91 -17.61 -6.51 -13.48
C ALA A 91 -16.61 -5.42 -13.10
N VAL A 92 -16.90 -4.65 -12.05
CA VAL A 92 -16.02 -3.59 -11.60
C VAL A 92 -15.43 -3.96 -10.24
N VAL A 93 -14.10 -4.01 -10.17
CA VAL A 93 -13.34 -4.20 -8.94
C VAL A 93 -12.70 -2.89 -8.51
N VAL A 94 -12.80 -2.54 -7.23
CA VAL A 94 -12.07 -1.41 -6.63
C VAL A 94 -11.09 -1.96 -5.61
N ASP A 95 -9.79 -1.65 -5.79
CA ASP A 95 -8.71 -2.08 -4.88
C ASP A 95 -8.28 -0.94 -3.97
N ILE A 96 -8.12 -1.24 -2.67
CA ILE A 96 -7.71 -0.28 -1.65
C ILE A 96 -6.61 -0.88 -0.76
N ASP A 97 -5.56 -0.12 -0.53
CA ASP A 97 -4.38 -0.53 0.24
C ASP A 97 -4.20 0.17 1.59
N ASP A 98 -4.85 1.33 1.81
CA ASP A 98 -4.77 2.11 3.04
C ASP A 98 -6.14 2.62 3.51
N ASP A 99 -6.30 2.87 4.81
CA ASP A 99 -7.49 3.53 5.37
C ASP A 99 -7.45 5.04 5.16
N LEU A 100 -7.76 5.47 3.93
CA LEU A 100 -7.75 6.88 3.55
C LEU A 100 -8.79 7.73 4.30
N THR A 101 -9.73 7.08 5.02
CA THR A 101 -10.70 7.79 5.89
C THR A 101 -10.06 8.29 7.19
N ARG A 102 -8.87 7.78 7.52
CA ARG A 102 -8.14 8.03 8.77
C ARG A 102 -6.75 8.64 8.54
N ILE A 103 -6.55 9.19 7.36
CA ILE A 103 -5.28 9.82 7.00
C ILE A 103 -4.92 10.93 7.99
N ASN A 104 -3.64 11.03 8.35
CA ASN A 104 -3.16 12.03 9.32
C ASN A 104 -3.31 13.44 8.76
N PRO A 105 -3.75 14.45 9.56
CA PRO A 105 -3.84 15.85 9.11
C PRO A 105 -2.54 16.46 8.59
N ARG A 106 -1.39 15.94 9.01
CA ARG A 106 -0.07 16.36 8.50
C ARG A 106 0.33 15.71 7.18
N ASN A 107 -0.41 14.69 6.74
CA ASN A 107 -0.16 14.08 5.44
C ASN A 107 -0.61 15.04 4.33
N PRO A 108 0.21 15.29 3.29
CA PRO A 108 -0.14 16.20 2.19
C PRO A 108 -1.46 15.87 1.47
N ALA A 109 -1.86 14.59 1.46
CA ALA A 109 -3.11 14.14 0.84
C ALA A 109 -4.36 14.41 1.70
N TYR A 110 -4.21 14.79 2.98
CA TYR A 110 -5.32 14.93 3.95
C TYR A 110 -6.46 15.80 3.43
N ASP A 111 -6.15 16.96 2.87
CA ASP A 111 -7.18 17.89 2.39
C ASP A 111 -8.07 17.32 1.29
N GLY A 112 -7.55 16.40 0.48
CA GLY A 112 -8.30 15.70 -0.54
C GLY A 112 -9.33 14.73 0.01
N TYR A 113 -9.05 14.13 1.16
CA TYR A 113 -9.86 13.09 1.78
C TYR A 113 -10.69 13.56 2.99
N HIS A 114 -10.43 14.76 3.51
CA HIS A 114 -11.20 15.25 4.65
C HIS A 114 -12.60 15.72 4.23
N PRO A 115 -13.69 15.25 4.86
CA PRO A 115 -15.08 15.50 4.42
C PRO A 115 -15.62 16.88 4.82
N LYS A 116 -14.80 17.91 4.97
CA LYS A 116 -15.25 19.27 5.35
C LYS A 116 -16.23 19.88 4.36
N ASN A 117 -16.03 19.64 3.06
CA ASN A 117 -16.87 20.17 2.00
C ASN A 117 -17.15 19.08 0.97
N GLU A 118 -18.41 18.86 0.65
CA GLU A 118 -18.80 17.90 -0.39
C GLU A 118 -18.24 18.29 -1.77
N TRP A 119 -18.27 19.59 -2.05
CA TRP A 119 -17.82 20.15 -3.32
C TRP A 119 -16.70 21.17 -3.12
N ARG A 120 -15.69 21.10 -3.98
CA ARG A 120 -14.61 22.08 -4.10
C ARG A 120 -14.70 22.76 -5.46
N ARG A 121 -14.57 24.08 -5.51
CA ARG A 121 -14.43 24.83 -6.75
C ARG A 121 -12.96 25.13 -6.99
N ASN A 122 -12.44 24.71 -8.12
CA ASN A 122 -11.11 25.13 -8.57
C ASN A 122 -11.18 26.61 -8.95
N ARG A 123 -10.35 27.44 -8.31
CA ARG A 123 -10.36 28.90 -8.53
C ARG A 123 -9.84 29.29 -9.93
N GLN A 124 -8.98 28.49 -10.54
CA GLN A 124 -8.39 28.77 -11.85
C GLN A 124 -9.30 28.34 -13.00
N THR A 125 -9.88 27.13 -12.90
CA THR A 125 -10.68 26.55 -13.98
C THR A 125 -12.19 26.76 -13.80
N GLY A 126 -12.63 27.19 -12.61
CA GLY A 126 -14.05 27.29 -12.27
C GLY A 126 -14.77 25.94 -12.07
N SER A 127 -14.08 24.82 -12.32
CA SER A 127 -14.67 23.48 -12.24
C SER A 127 -14.97 23.06 -10.80
N TYR A 128 -16.00 22.23 -10.63
CA TYR A 128 -16.34 21.62 -9.35
C TYR A 128 -15.80 20.18 -9.28
N SER A 129 -15.14 19.86 -8.17
CA SER A 129 -14.77 18.50 -7.82
C SER A 129 -15.43 18.07 -6.54
N ARG A 130 -15.96 16.86 -6.50
CA ARG A 130 -16.46 16.24 -5.28
C ARG A 130 -15.30 15.77 -4.41
N ASN A 131 -15.51 15.76 -3.09
CA ASN A 131 -14.51 15.27 -2.15
C ASN A 131 -14.04 13.84 -2.49
N SER A 132 -12.74 13.61 -2.46
CA SER A 132 -12.12 12.32 -2.85
C SER A 132 -12.57 11.17 -1.97
N TRP A 133 -12.77 11.40 -0.65
CA TRP A 133 -13.27 10.38 0.26
C TRP A 133 -14.71 9.96 -0.06
N LEU A 134 -15.59 10.93 -0.38
CA LEU A 134 -16.97 10.62 -0.78
C LEU A 134 -17.01 9.81 -2.08
N ASN A 135 -16.16 10.15 -3.05
CA ASN A 135 -16.05 9.38 -4.28
C ASN A 135 -15.52 7.97 -4.02
N LEU A 136 -14.47 7.84 -3.22
CA LEU A 136 -13.89 6.54 -2.87
C LEU A 136 -14.90 5.65 -2.15
N SER A 137 -15.60 6.19 -1.14
CA SER A 137 -16.63 5.46 -0.40
C SER A 137 -17.78 5.02 -1.30
N ALA A 138 -18.23 5.91 -2.20
CA ALA A 138 -19.26 5.58 -3.17
C ALA A 138 -18.79 4.54 -4.19
N SER A 139 -17.57 4.66 -4.71
CA SER A 139 -17.02 3.69 -5.67
C SER A 139 -16.91 2.28 -5.07
N CYS A 140 -16.48 2.17 -3.81
CA CYS A 140 -16.46 0.89 -3.11
C CYS A 140 -17.86 0.30 -2.94
N ARG A 141 -18.86 1.12 -2.62
CA ARG A 141 -20.25 0.67 -2.47
C ARG A 141 -20.86 0.20 -3.79
N GLU A 142 -20.59 0.90 -4.88
CA GLU A 142 -21.11 0.60 -6.21
C GLU A 142 -20.36 -0.53 -6.94
N ALA A 143 -19.11 -0.83 -6.53
CA ALA A 143 -18.30 -1.89 -7.13
C ALA A 143 -18.97 -3.28 -7.06
N THR A 144 -18.66 -4.13 -8.02
CA THR A 144 -19.04 -5.55 -7.98
C THR A 144 -18.29 -6.25 -6.84
N LEU A 145 -17.00 -5.93 -6.68
CA LEU A 145 -16.14 -6.46 -5.62
C LEU A 145 -15.16 -5.38 -5.16
N VAL A 146 -14.85 -5.37 -3.87
CA VAL A 146 -13.76 -4.57 -3.29
C VAL A 146 -12.62 -5.51 -2.90
N THR A 147 -11.39 -5.24 -3.36
CA THR A 147 -10.20 -5.93 -2.89
C THR A 147 -9.37 -5.03 -1.99
N VAL A 148 -8.81 -5.58 -0.95
CA VAL A 148 -8.06 -4.82 0.07
C VAL A 148 -6.79 -5.55 0.49
N SER A 149 -5.80 -4.79 1.00
CA SER A 149 -4.51 -5.36 1.42
C SER A 149 -4.55 -6.02 2.80
N THR A 150 -5.55 -5.72 3.65
CA THR A 150 -5.65 -6.25 5.02
C THR A 150 -7.10 -6.49 5.44
N PRO A 151 -7.36 -7.40 6.41
CA PRO A 151 -8.70 -7.63 6.93
C PRO A 151 -9.35 -6.37 7.53
N ALA A 152 -8.58 -5.51 8.19
CA ALA A 152 -9.11 -4.27 8.78
C ALA A 152 -9.74 -3.33 7.75
N LEU A 153 -9.27 -3.35 6.50
CA LEU A 153 -9.82 -2.55 5.42
C LEU A 153 -11.17 -3.07 4.90
N LEU A 154 -11.49 -4.36 5.08
CA LEU A 154 -12.83 -4.88 4.76
C LEU A 154 -13.91 -4.18 5.58
N ASP A 155 -13.64 -3.95 6.88
CA ASP A 155 -14.57 -3.28 7.78
C ASP A 155 -14.78 -1.80 7.42
N VAL A 156 -13.84 -1.22 6.68
CA VAL A 156 -13.94 0.17 6.21
C VAL A 156 -14.65 0.26 4.87
N TYR A 157 -14.24 -0.56 3.90
CA TYR A 157 -14.60 -0.37 2.49
C TYR A 157 -15.57 -1.41 1.93
N ALA A 158 -15.73 -2.56 2.58
CA ALA A 158 -16.53 -3.69 2.08
C ALA A 158 -17.60 -4.19 3.06
N ARG A 159 -18.16 -3.31 3.90
CA ARG A 159 -19.24 -3.66 4.87
C ARG A 159 -20.47 -4.29 4.25
N HIS A 160 -20.66 -4.10 2.95
CA HIS A 160 -21.74 -4.73 2.18
C HIS A 160 -21.49 -6.24 1.88
N GLY A 161 -20.38 -6.82 2.37
CA GLY A 161 -20.03 -8.23 2.23
C GLY A 161 -19.37 -8.65 0.90
N ARG A 162 -19.28 -7.74 -0.08
CA ARG A 162 -18.59 -8.00 -1.36
C ARG A 162 -17.14 -7.53 -1.29
N GLY A 163 -16.33 -8.20 -0.48
CA GLY A 163 -14.92 -7.85 -0.30
C GLY A 163 -14.03 -9.07 -0.20
N ARG A 164 -12.76 -8.93 -0.62
CA ARG A 164 -11.71 -9.93 -0.46
C ARG A 164 -10.39 -9.30 -0.03
N VAL A 165 -9.67 -10.00 0.85
CA VAL A 165 -8.30 -9.62 1.23
C VAL A 165 -7.34 -10.27 0.25
N ILE A 166 -6.48 -9.44 -0.36
CA ILE A 166 -5.31 -9.88 -1.13
C ILE A 166 -4.11 -9.23 -0.48
N TYR A 167 -3.38 -10.00 0.32
CA TYR A 167 -2.17 -9.51 0.98
C TYR A 167 -1.10 -9.10 -0.02
N ASN A 168 -0.21 -8.18 0.38
CA ASN A 168 0.93 -7.82 -0.44
C ASN A 168 1.94 -8.96 -0.52
N HIS A 169 2.49 -9.15 -1.71
CA HIS A 169 3.54 -10.08 -2.07
C HIS A 169 4.68 -9.33 -2.77
N LEU A 170 5.89 -9.87 -2.74
CA LEU A 170 7.06 -9.22 -3.34
C LEU A 170 7.44 -9.87 -4.67
N PRO A 171 7.71 -9.06 -5.71
CA PRO A 171 8.18 -9.55 -6.99
C PRO A 171 9.62 -10.08 -6.94
N LYS A 172 9.99 -10.85 -7.95
CA LYS A 172 11.29 -11.57 -8.04
C LYS A 172 12.51 -10.68 -7.83
N HIS A 173 12.48 -9.40 -8.20
CA HIS A 173 13.63 -8.50 -8.08
C HIS A 173 13.99 -8.10 -6.64
N TYR A 174 13.15 -8.40 -5.64
CA TYR A 174 13.51 -8.28 -4.22
C TYR A 174 14.43 -9.42 -3.75
N TYR A 175 14.46 -10.52 -4.49
CA TYR A 175 15.19 -11.72 -4.08
C TYR A 175 16.53 -11.79 -4.82
N GLY A 176 17.60 -12.08 -4.08
CA GLY A 176 18.94 -12.08 -4.62
C GLY A 176 19.63 -10.71 -4.65
N VAL A 177 19.02 -9.68 -4.08
CA VAL A 177 19.70 -8.40 -3.82
C VAL A 177 20.82 -8.65 -2.81
N PRO A 178 22.07 -8.25 -3.11
CA PRO A 178 23.18 -8.41 -2.17
C PRO A 178 22.91 -7.63 -0.87
N HIS A 179 23.13 -8.29 0.25
CA HIS A 179 23.06 -7.67 1.57
C HIS A 179 24.33 -8.03 2.34
N THR A 180 24.93 -7.04 2.98
CA THR A 180 26.09 -7.23 3.87
C THR A 180 25.66 -6.94 5.29
N ASP A 181 25.87 -7.88 6.20
CA ASP A 181 25.57 -7.68 7.62
C ASP A 181 26.31 -6.46 8.16
N SER A 182 25.57 -5.63 8.86
CA SER A 182 26.09 -4.45 9.55
C SER A 182 25.25 -4.15 10.79
N ASP A 183 25.71 -3.22 11.60
CA ASP A 183 24.94 -2.73 12.74
C ASP A 183 24.26 -1.38 12.46
N LEU A 184 24.21 -0.97 11.19
CA LEU A 184 23.56 0.26 10.74
C LEU A 184 22.05 0.15 10.95
N VAL A 185 21.52 1.03 11.80
CA VAL A 185 20.09 1.13 12.08
C VAL A 185 19.44 2.09 11.09
N GLY A 186 18.30 1.71 10.50
CA GLY A 186 17.62 2.61 9.59
C GLY A 186 16.11 2.50 9.56
N TRP A 187 15.50 3.55 9.02
CA TRP A 187 14.07 3.67 8.83
C TRP A 187 13.73 3.84 7.35
N PRO A 188 13.18 2.81 6.67
CA PRO A 188 12.82 2.89 5.26
C PRO A 188 11.45 3.55 5.09
N ALA A 189 11.36 4.87 5.29
CA ALA A 189 10.15 5.66 5.14
C ALA A 189 10.45 7.16 5.18
N ASN A 190 9.40 7.99 5.16
CA ASN A 190 9.48 9.45 5.28
C ASN A 190 8.37 10.00 6.20
N LEU A 191 8.61 11.19 6.75
CA LEU A 191 7.66 11.85 7.65
C LEU A 191 6.37 12.29 6.95
N GLY A 192 6.39 12.58 5.66
CA GLY A 192 5.19 12.98 4.92
C GLY A 192 4.10 11.92 4.97
N SER A 193 4.47 10.66 4.84
CA SER A 193 3.54 9.53 4.90
C SER A 193 3.33 8.99 6.32
N HIS A 194 4.31 9.18 7.23
CA HIS A 194 4.38 8.58 8.55
C HIS A 194 4.70 9.60 9.65
N PRO A 195 3.93 10.69 9.79
CA PRO A 195 4.32 11.84 10.62
C PRO A 195 4.35 11.55 12.14
N ASP A 196 3.60 10.54 12.61
CA ASP A 196 3.51 10.20 14.03
C ASP A 196 4.35 8.97 14.41
N ASP A 197 4.76 8.17 13.43
CA ASP A 197 5.36 6.86 13.68
C ASP A 197 6.69 6.91 14.45
N PRO A 198 7.61 7.85 14.20
CA PRO A 198 8.84 7.97 14.98
C PRO A 198 8.62 8.18 16.48
N SER A 199 7.51 8.79 16.89
CA SER A 199 7.23 9.14 18.28
C SER A 199 7.20 7.92 19.23
N VAL A 200 6.87 6.73 18.71
CA VAL A 200 6.80 5.51 19.53
C VAL A 200 8.16 5.03 20.03
N LEU A 201 9.25 5.49 19.39
CA LEU A 201 10.61 5.15 19.82
C LEU A 201 11.06 5.98 21.04
N GLY A 202 10.45 7.14 21.29
CA GLY A 202 10.72 7.98 22.45
C GLY A 202 12.20 8.29 22.68
N GLY A 203 12.95 8.58 21.60
CA GLY A 203 14.39 8.86 21.65
C GLY A 203 15.28 7.61 21.80
N ALA A 204 14.75 6.39 21.64
CA ALA A 204 15.56 5.17 21.70
C ALA A 204 16.73 5.19 20.70
N VAL A 205 16.51 5.73 19.50
CA VAL A 205 17.54 5.85 18.46
C VAL A 205 18.66 6.81 18.87
N ALA A 206 18.34 7.92 19.52
CA ALA A 206 19.32 8.93 19.93
C ALA A 206 20.42 8.38 20.85
N ARG A 207 20.13 7.29 21.59
CA ARG A 207 21.10 6.64 22.49
C ARG A 207 22.20 5.87 21.77
N PHE A 208 22.04 5.62 20.46
CA PHE A 208 23.03 4.92 19.63
C PHE A 208 23.85 5.87 18.72
N GLY A 209 23.68 7.17 18.93
CA GLY A 209 24.38 8.20 18.18
C GLY A 209 23.74 8.52 16.83
N GLY A 210 23.50 9.79 16.59
CA GLY A 210 22.99 10.33 15.31
C GLY A 210 24.11 10.74 14.34
N GLY A 211 25.34 10.26 14.56
CA GLY A 211 26.45 10.55 13.67
C GLY A 211 26.47 9.69 12.42
N PRO A 212 27.37 9.97 11.46
CA PRO A 212 27.59 9.13 10.29
C PRO A 212 27.80 7.67 10.70
N GLY A 213 26.95 6.74 10.23
CA GLY A 213 26.99 5.32 10.56
C GLY A 213 26.14 4.89 11.78
N GLY A 214 25.45 5.81 12.49
CA GLY A 214 24.61 5.45 13.63
C GLY A 214 23.15 5.18 13.29
N PHE A 215 22.53 6.05 12.50
CA PHE A 215 21.14 5.95 12.06
C PHE A 215 20.96 6.61 10.68
N GLN A 216 20.19 5.97 9.82
CA GLN A 216 19.90 6.44 8.45
C GLN A 216 18.40 6.40 8.16
N VAL A 217 17.93 7.29 7.29
CA VAL A 217 16.59 7.26 6.71
C VAL A 217 16.72 6.89 5.24
N ILE A 218 16.06 5.82 4.81
CA ILE A 218 15.95 5.53 3.38
C ILE A 218 14.77 6.34 2.84
N GLY A 219 15.08 7.53 2.33
CA GLY A 219 14.15 8.56 1.89
C GLY A 219 14.54 9.95 2.36
N ASP A 220 13.62 10.91 2.24
CA ASP A 220 13.83 12.28 2.73
C ASP A 220 13.94 12.31 4.26
N ALA A 221 15.12 12.71 4.76
CA ALA A 221 15.42 12.81 6.17
C ALA A 221 15.05 14.15 6.81
N THR A 222 14.51 15.10 6.06
CA THR A 222 14.15 16.43 6.53
C THR A 222 13.18 16.37 7.71
N GLY A 223 13.57 16.96 8.85
CA GLY A 223 12.80 16.95 10.08
C GLY A 223 12.84 15.63 10.89
N CYS A 224 13.51 14.60 10.38
CA CYS A 224 13.64 13.33 11.07
C CYS A 224 14.46 13.45 12.37
N GLY A 225 15.43 14.36 12.43
CA GLY A 225 16.20 14.61 13.65
C GLY A 225 15.28 14.87 14.84
N ALA A 226 14.43 15.89 14.73
CA ALA A 226 13.46 16.23 15.78
C ALA A 226 12.49 15.06 16.07
N ALA A 227 12.01 14.36 15.04
CA ALA A 227 11.05 13.27 15.18
C ALA A 227 11.63 12.05 15.93
N PHE A 228 12.93 11.77 15.73
CA PHE A 228 13.63 10.66 16.41
C PHE A 228 14.40 11.08 17.67
N GLY A 229 14.35 12.36 18.06
CA GLY A 229 15.07 12.91 19.22
C GLY A 229 16.58 13.03 19.00
N LEU A 230 17.04 13.22 17.77
CA LEU A 230 18.43 13.46 17.41
C LEU A 230 18.75 14.95 17.44
N ALA A 231 20.02 15.31 17.60
CA ALA A 231 20.46 16.70 17.58
C ALA A 231 20.36 17.35 16.18
N THR A 232 20.51 16.56 15.15
CA THR A 232 20.44 16.98 13.73
C THR A 232 19.69 15.95 12.93
N ASP A 233 19.25 16.29 11.73
CA ASP A 233 18.70 15.31 10.81
C ASP A 233 19.73 14.22 10.52
N PRO A 234 19.31 12.94 10.46
CA PRO A 234 20.19 11.83 10.13
C PRO A 234 20.55 11.86 8.64
N MET A 235 21.46 10.97 8.24
CA MET A 235 21.74 10.77 6.83
C MET A 235 20.47 10.26 6.13
N GLY A 236 20.06 10.98 5.08
CA GLY A 236 18.99 10.57 4.19
C GLY A 236 19.54 9.82 2.99
N HIS A 237 18.66 9.17 2.26
CA HIS A 237 18.96 8.59 0.96
C HIS A 237 18.22 9.40 -0.11
N ASP A 238 18.89 9.69 -1.22
CA ASP A 238 18.24 10.34 -2.35
C ASP A 238 17.02 9.54 -2.81
N PRO A 239 15.97 10.21 -3.31
CA PRO A 239 14.80 9.51 -3.84
C PRO A 239 15.20 8.53 -4.94
N VAL A 240 14.82 7.27 -4.79
CA VAL A 240 15.06 6.21 -5.76
C VAL A 240 13.74 5.71 -6.35
N GLY A 241 13.81 5.23 -7.58
CA GLY A 241 12.70 4.53 -8.21
C GLY A 241 12.34 3.23 -7.48
N VAL A 242 11.13 2.76 -7.69
CA VAL A 242 10.62 1.55 -7.03
C VAL A 242 11.46 0.30 -7.32
N ASP A 243 12.11 0.24 -8.49
CA ASP A 243 13.00 -0.87 -8.87
C ASP A 243 14.37 -0.79 -8.17
N GLN A 244 14.81 0.40 -7.77
CA GLN A 244 16.06 0.63 -7.05
C GLN A 244 15.89 0.56 -5.54
N TRP A 245 14.65 0.67 -5.06
CA TRP A 245 14.30 0.67 -3.65
C TRP A 245 14.84 -0.53 -2.86
N PRO A 246 14.77 -1.79 -3.38
CA PRO A 246 15.33 -2.94 -2.66
C PRO A 246 16.84 -2.80 -2.38
N GLY A 247 17.60 -2.26 -3.33
CA GLY A 247 19.04 -2.02 -3.15
C GLY A 247 19.33 -1.03 -2.03
N ALA A 248 18.61 0.09 -2.00
CA ALA A 248 18.76 1.10 -0.95
C ALA A 248 18.38 0.56 0.45
N VAL A 249 17.30 -0.23 0.55
CA VAL A 249 16.89 -0.83 1.83
C VAL A 249 17.85 -1.91 2.29
N ALA A 250 18.50 -2.65 1.36
CA ALA A 250 19.47 -3.68 1.68
C ALA A 250 20.79 -3.15 2.28
N GLU A 251 21.03 -1.83 2.22
CA GLU A 251 22.17 -1.20 2.92
C GLU A 251 22.03 -1.21 4.45
N LEU A 252 20.79 -1.37 4.95
CA LEU A 252 20.53 -1.40 6.38
C LEU A 252 20.92 -2.73 7.01
N GLY A 253 21.56 -2.68 8.19
CA GLY A 253 21.80 -3.86 9.01
C GLY A 253 20.64 -4.17 9.96
N ILE A 254 19.85 -3.15 10.36
CA ILE A 254 18.70 -3.27 11.25
C ILE A 254 17.61 -2.32 10.77
N GLY A 255 16.46 -2.85 10.36
CA GLY A 255 15.33 -2.07 9.89
C GLY A 255 14.35 -1.71 11.01
N LEU A 256 13.95 -0.43 11.08
CA LEU A 256 12.92 0.01 12.02
C LEU A 256 11.57 0.18 11.29
N CYS A 257 10.52 -0.43 11.86
CA CYS A 257 9.15 -0.36 11.38
C CYS A 257 8.21 0.18 12.47
N PRO A 258 8.41 1.44 12.94
CA PRO A 258 7.51 2.02 13.92
C PRO A 258 6.15 2.31 13.31
N LEU A 259 5.09 2.06 14.08
CA LEU A 259 3.72 2.47 13.78
C LEU A 259 3.09 3.03 15.06
N ALA A 260 2.69 4.28 15.03
CA ALA A 260 1.94 4.90 16.12
C ALA A 260 0.58 4.21 16.32
N ASP A 261 0.02 4.30 17.53
CA ASP A 261 -1.28 3.71 17.87
C ASP A 261 -2.44 4.54 17.29
N THR A 262 -2.67 4.36 16.00
CA THR A 262 -3.74 5.05 15.27
C THR A 262 -4.61 4.05 14.52
N LYS A 263 -5.86 4.42 14.24
CA LYS A 263 -6.75 3.59 13.42
C LYS A 263 -6.23 3.43 11.99
N PHE A 264 -5.52 4.43 11.46
CA PHE A 264 -4.86 4.34 10.17
C PHE A 264 -3.80 3.23 10.18
N ASN A 265 -2.92 3.22 11.17
CA ASN A 265 -1.86 2.23 11.29
C ASN A 265 -2.36 0.83 11.67
N ALA A 266 -3.52 0.71 12.31
CA ALA A 266 -4.15 -0.59 12.57
C ALA A 266 -4.56 -1.33 11.27
N ALA A 267 -4.71 -0.59 10.17
CA ALA A 267 -5.04 -1.15 8.86
C ALA A 267 -3.82 -1.34 7.94
N LYS A 268 -2.60 -0.99 8.38
CA LYS A 268 -1.38 -1.12 7.58
C LYS A 268 -1.05 -2.58 7.25
N SER A 269 -0.59 -2.81 6.03
CA SER A 269 -0.10 -4.11 5.58
C SER A 269 1.28 -4.43 6.14
N TRP A 270 1.68 -5.68 6.02
CA TRP A 270 3.01 -6.18 6.41
C TRP A 270 4.15 -5.81 5.44
N LEU A 271 3.92 -4.93 4.47
CA LEU A 271 4.86 -4.70 3.37
C LEU A 271 6.28 -4.37 3.84
N LYS A 272 6.45 -3.40 4.75
CA LYS A 272 7.79 -3.03 5.26
C LYS A 272 8.52 -4.20 5.94
N PRO A 273 7.93 -4.91 6.91
CA PRO A 273 8.53 -6.13 7.45
C PRO A 273 8.84 -7.19 6.39
N LEU A 274 7.99 -7.33 5.37
CA LEU A 274 8.19 -8.29 4.30
C LEU A 274 9.37 -7.90 3.40
N GLU A 275 9.49 -6.63 3.00
CA GLU A 275 10.62 -6.10 2.24
C GLU A 275 11.94 -6.35 2.96
N LEU A 276 12.04 -5.94 4.23
CA LEU A 276 13.22 -6.15 5.06
C LEU A 276 13.56 -7.65 5.19
N SER A 277 12.54 -8.49 5.41
CA SER A 277 12.73 -9.95 5.50
C SER A 277 13.28 -10.56 4.21
N ALA A 278 12.74 -10.16 3.04
CA ALA A 278 13.20 -10.64 1.73
C ALA A 278 14.66 -10.24 1.46
N LEU A 279 15.05 -9.04 1.88
CA LEU A 279 16.40 -8.50 1.74
C LEU A 279 17.38 -9.05 2.79
N GLY A 280 16.90 -9.81 3.77
CA GLY A 280 17.72 -10.35 4.85
C GLY A 280 18.11 -9.33 5.90
N VAL A 281 17.34 -8.25 6.01
CA VAL A 281 17.52 -7.23 7.05
C VAL A 281 16.64 -7.57 8.25
N PRO A 282 17.19 -7.88 9.42
CA PRO A 282 16.40 -8.07 10.63
C PRO A 282 15.67 -6.79 11.01
N TRP A 283 14.40 -6.90 11.42
CA TRP A 283 13.58 -5.73 11.67
C TRP A 283 13.00 -5.70 13.09
N ILE A 284 12.74 -4.49 13.58
CA ILE A 284 12.01 -4.22 14.81
C ILE A 284 10.75 -3.45 14.43
N GLY A 285 9.57 -3.89 14.87
CA GLY A 285 8.29 -3.27 14.53
C GLY A 285 7.38 -3.05 15.72
N SER A 286 6.42 -2.13 15.58
CA SER A 286 5.33 -1.97 16.54
C SER A 286 4.39 -3.18 16.50
N PRO A 287 3.82 -3.62 17.65
CA PRO A 287 2.85 -4.72 17.69
C PRO A 287 1.50 -4.24 17.12
N ARG A 288 1.40 -4.17 15.80
CA ARG A 288 0.20 -3.79 15.07
C ARG A 288 -0.16 -4.86 14.06
N ALA A 289 -1.43 -5.24 14.06
CA ALA A 289 -2.10 -6.09 13.07
C ALA A 289 -1.20 -7.04 12.24
N GLU A 290 -0.81 -6.61 11.06
CA GLU A 290 -0.08 -7.45 10.12
C GLU A 290 1.41 -7.62 10.51
N TYR A 291 2.00 -6.71 11.29
CA TYR A 291 3.36 -6.88 11.81
C TYR A 291 3.42 -8.00 12.86
N GLU A 292 2.37 -8.13 13.70
CA GLU A 292 2.24 -9.28 14.61
C GLU A 292 2.08 -10.59 13.84
N ARG A 293 1.36 -10.56 12.70
CA ARG A 293 1.22 -11.73 11.84
C ARG A 293 2.57 -12.16 11.25
N MET A 294 3.41 -11.22 10.83
CA MET A 294 4.77 -11.50 10.39
C MET A 294 5.65 -12.03 11.52
N HIS A 295 5.58 -11.41 12.70
CA HIS A 295 6.32 -11.86 13.88
C HIS A 295 5.96 -13.30 14.29
N ARG A 296 4.66 -13.66 14.29
CA ARG A 296 4.22 -15.03 14.57
C ARG A 296 4.74 -16.09 13.58
N ARG A 297 5.19 -15.67 12.42
CA ARG A 297 5.88 -16.55 11.45
C ARG A 297 7.36 -16.77 11.77
N GLY A 298 7.87 -16.14 12.82
CA GLY A 298 9.23 -16.34 13.34
C GLY A 298 10.25 -15.31 12.89
N CYS A 299 9.85 -14.22 12.23
CA CYS A 299 10.78 -13.16 11.81
C CYS A 299 10.52 -11.84 12.55
N GLY A 300 11.60 -11.06 12.75
CA GLY A 300 11.57 -9.76 13.39
C GLY A 300 11.32 -9.77 14.90
N ILE A 301 11.40 -8.60 15.51
CA ILE A 301 11.16 -8.35 16.93
C ILE A 301 10.04 -7.32 17.09
N LEU A 302 9.16 -7.49 18.10
CA LEU A 302 8.13 -6.50 18.40
C LEU A 302 8.53 -5.65 19.61
N ALA A 303 8.33 -4.33 19.49
CA ALA A 303 8.58 -3.37 20.56
C ALA A 303 7.43 -2.35 20.64
N ASP A 304 6.88 -2.14 21.85
CA ASP A 304 5.71 -1.32 22.13
C ASP A 304 6.02 -0.11 23.04
N THR A 305 7.19 -0.08 23.65
CA THR A 305 7.63 0.99 24.56
C THR A 305 9.02 1.48 24.18
N PRO A 306 9.39 2.74 24.45
CA PRO A 306 10.73 3.26 24.22
C PRO A 306 11.83 2.38 24.80
N ARG A 307 11.59 1.79 26.00
CA ARG A 307 12.53 0.87 26.64
C ARG A 307 12.72 -0.41 25.80
N ARG A 308 11.63 -1.01 25.29
CA ARG A 308 11.72 -2.23 24.47
C ARG A 308 12.35 -1.95 23.12
N TRP A 309 12.06 -0.80 22.50
CA TRP A 309 12.74 -0.35 21.30
C TRP A 309 14.25 -0.25 21.52
N TYR A 310 14.66 0.46 22.58
CA TYR A 310 16.08 0.57 22.93
C TYR A 310 16.73 -0.81 23.15
N GLN A 311 16.10 -1.70 23.90
CA GLN A 311 16.63 -3.03 24.20
C GLN A 311 16.74 -3.89 22.92
N ALA A 312 15.76 -3.84 22.03
CA ALA A 312 15.77 -4.57 20.78
C ALA A 312 16.88 -4.07 19.84
N ILE A 313 17.02 -2.75 19.67
CA ILE A 313 18.11 -2.15 18.88
C ILE A 313 19.47 -2.57 19.46
N LYS A 314 19.66 -2.37 20.79
CA LYS A 314 20.91 -2.74 21.45
C LYS A 314 21.27 -4.20 21.23
N ARG A 315 20.32 -5.12 21.44
CA ARG A 315 20.50 -6.55 21.28
C ARG A 315 20.91 -6.92 19.85
N LEU A 316 20.30 -6.31 18.84
CA LEU A 316 20.67 -6.55 17.43
C LEU A 316 22.03 -5.95 17.08
N LYS A 317 22.37 -4.76 17.62
CA LYS A 317 23.71 -4.17 17.40
C LYS A 317 24.82 -5.03 18.00
N GLU A 318 24.59 -5.61 19.17
CA GLU A 318 25.60 -6.37 19.92
C GLU A 318 25.73 -7.84 19.50
N SER A 319 24.77 -8.41 18.71
CA SER A 319 24.82 -9.82 18.31
C SER A 319 24.63 -10.01 16.80
N PRO A 320 25.76 -10.16 16.06
CA PRO A 320 25.71 -10.56 14.65
C PRO A 320 24.98 -11.89 14.43
N GLU A 321 25.16 -12.85 15.36
CA GLU A 321 24.52 -14.17 15.28
C GLU A 321 22.98 -14.06 15.34
N LEU A 322 22.45 -13.16 16.18
CA LEU A 322 21.01 -12.91 16.24
C LEU A 322 20.51 -12.22 14.98
N ARG A 323 21.29 -11.27 14.43
CA ARG A 323 20.92 -10.65 13.15
C ARG A 323 20.85 -11.68 12.05
N GLU A 324 21.83 -12.56 11.91
CA GLU A 324 21.84 -13.60 10.89
C GLU A 324 20.68 -14.61 11.07
N ASP A 325 20.41 -15.06 12.30
CA ASP A 325 19.28 -15.95 12.61
C ASP A 325 17.94 -15.34 12.19
N LEU A 326 17.70 -14.07 12.54
CA LEU A 326 16.47 -13.37 12.15
C LEU A 326 16.42 -13.07 10.64
N ALA A 327 17.54 -12.74 10.02
CA ALA A 327 17.64 -12.56 8.58
C ALA A 327 17.28 -13.83 7.82
N GLN A 328 17.85 -14.98 8.23
CA GLN A 328 17.57 -16.27 7.62
C GLN A 328 16.10 -16.67 7.76
N ARG A 329 15.52 -16.54 8.96
CA ARG A 329 14.08 -16.80 9.16
C ARG A 329 13.21 -15.86 8.34
N GLY A 330 13.62 -14.58 8.27
CA GLY A 330 12.94 -13.59 7.44
C GLY A 330 12.90 -13.99 5.97
N ARG A 331 14.03 -14.40 5.40
CA ARG A 331 14.13 -14.88 4.01
C ARG A 331 13.24 -16.10 3.76
N VAL A 332 13.20 -17.07 4.68
CA VAL A 332 12.30 -18.23 4.57
C VAL A 332 10.84 -17.84 4.54
N VAL A 333 10.43 -16.92 5.41
CA VAL A 333 9.04 -16.40 5.44
C VAL A 333 8.72 -15.63 4.16
N ALA A 334 9.63 -14.77 3.72
CA ALA A 334 9.45 -13.97 2.52
C ALA A 334 9.39 -14.83 1.25
N ASP A 335 10.17 -15.91 1.19
CA ASP A 335 10.17 -16.83 0.04
C ASP A 335 8.78 -17.44 -0.21
N GLY A 336 8.04 -17.79 0.83
CA GLY A 336 6.63 -18.21 0.73
C GLY A 336 5.65 -17.10 0.31
N LEU A 337 6.12 -15.84 0.29
CA LEU A 337 5.33 -14.66 -0.05
C LEU A 337 5.81 -14.00 -1.36
N ARG A 338 6.51 -14.74 -2.23
CA ARG A 338 6.82 -14.29 -3.59
C ARG A 338 5.56 -14.01 -4.38
N LEU A 339 5.60 -12.98 -5.21
CA LEU A 339 4.45 -12.56 -6.00
C LEU A 339 4.09 -13.59 -7.08
N GLU A 340 5.05 -14.03 -7.86
CA GLU A 340 4.80 -14.86 -9.04
C GLU A 340 4.02 -16.13 -8.73
N PRO A 341 4.37 -16.95 -7.70
CA PRO A 341 3.56 -18.12 -7.33
C PRO A 341 2.26 -17.76 -6.60
N ASN A 342 2.07 -16.50 -6.19
CA ASN A 342 0.87 -16.03 -5.49
C ASN A 342 0.00 -15.09 -6.34
N ALA A 343 0.39 -14.74 -7.56
CA ALA A 343 -0.36 -13.84 -8.45
C ALA A 343 -1.79 -14.34 -8.75
N TRP A 344 -2.00 -15.66 -8.70
CA TRP A 344 -3.32 -16.29 -8.84
C TRP A 344 -4.38 -15.72 -7.87
N ARG A 345 -3.97 -15.14 -6.73
CA ARG A 345 -4.90 -14.55 -5.75
C ARG A 345 -5.62 -13.33 -6.30
N TRP A 346 -4.93 -12.52 -7.11
CA TRP A 346 -5.53 -11.42 -7.86
C TRP A 346 -6.47 -11.93 -8.93
N LEU A 347 -6.02 -12.90 -9.72
CA LEU A 347 -6.82 -13.51 -10.78
C LEU A 347 -8.11 -14.12 -10.22
N ASP A 348 -8.01 -14.92 -9.14
CA ASP A 348 -9.18 -15.55 -8.50
C ASP A 348 -10.19 -14.51 -7.99
N ALA A 349 -9.71 -13.40 -7.42
CA ALA A 349 -10.60 -12.32 -6.98
C ALA A 349 -11.27 -11.62 -8.16
N TRP A 350 -10.54 -11.36 -9.25
CA TRP A 350 -11.09 -10.73 -10.45
C TRP A 350 -12.08 -11.62 -11.20
N GLU A 351 -11.78 -12.90 -11.34
CA GLU A 351 -12.71 -13.88 -11.89
C GLU A 351 -13.94 -14.10 -11.00
N TYR A 352 -13.77 -14.00 -9.67
CA TYR A 352 -14.90 -14.02 -8.74
C TYR A 352 -15.82 -12.81 -8.94
N ALA A 353 -15.25 -11.63 -9.18
CA ALA A 353 -16.06 -10.45 -9.50
C ALA A 353 -16.85 -10.66 -10.80
N TYR A 354 -16.25 -11.28 -11.83
CA TYR A 354 -16.96 -11.66 -13.04
C TYR A 354 -18.13 -12.62 -12.74
N ALA A 355 -17.89 -13.65 -11.94
CA ALA A 355 -18.93 -14.59 -11.54
C ALA A 355 -20.07 -13.92 -10.77
N LEU A 356 -19.76 -13.02 -9.82
CA LEU A 356 -20.76 -12.23 -9.09
C LEU A 356 -21.60 -11.36 -10.03
N GLN A 357 -20.97 -10.70 -11.01
CA GLN A 357 -21.66 -9.82 -11.97
C GLN A 357 -22.69 -10.60 -12.79
N HIS A 358 -22.42 -11.86 -13.12
CA HIS A 358 -23.24 -12.69 -14.00
C HIS A 358 -24.12 -13.72 -13.26
N GLY A 359 -24.25 -13.59 -11.92
CA GLY A 359 -25.08 -14.51 -11.12
C GLY A 359 -24.60 -15.97 -11.13
N ARG A 360 -23.30 -16.20 -11.40
CA ARG A 360 -22.69 -17.53 -11.41
C ARG A 360 -22.09 -17.80 -10.03
N GLU A 361 -22.73 -18.65 -9.23
CA GLU A 361 -22.13 -19.10 -7.96
C GLU A 361 -20.83 -19.88 -8.24
N LYS A 362 -19.69 -19.28 -7.96
CA LYS A 362 -18.46 -20.03 -7.70
C LYS A 362 -18.46 -20.41 -6.21
N SER A 363 -18.88 -21.64 -5.92
CA SER A 363 -18.68 -22.26 -4.61
C SER A 363 -17.18 -22.56 -4.43
N ARG A 364 -16.42 -21.61 -3.95
CA ARG A 364 -15.13 -21.82 -3.27
C ARG A 364 -14.85 -20.62 -2.36
N ILE A 365 -15.25 -20.75 -1.11
CA ILE A 365 -14.66 -20.01 -0.01
C ILE A 365 -13.27 -20.62 0.20
N VAL A 366 -12.22 -19.91 -0.22
CA VAL A 366 -10.88 -20.17 0.27
C VAL A 366 -10.63 -19.11 1.35
N VAL A 367 -10.67 -19.54 2.60
CA VAL A 367 -10.31 -18.81 3.81
C VAL A 367 -8.79 -18.60 3.85
#